data_befbab05c0f43466124b8421a5aa7ad6
#
_entry.id   befbab05c0f43466124b8421a5aa7ad6
#
_cell.length_a   1.000
_cell.length_b   1.000
_cell.length_c   1.000
_cell.angle_alpha   90.00
_cell.angle_beta   90.00
_cell.angle_gamma   90.00
#
_symmetry.space_group_name_H-M   'P 1'
#
loop_
_entity.id
_entity.type
_entity.pdbx_description
1 polymer ?
#
loop_
_entity_poly.entity_id
_entity_poly.type
_entity_poly.pdbx_seq_one_letter_code
_entity_poly.pdbx_strand_id
1 'polypeptide(L)'
;NREMLIKEFKKIITSSKFQSIINKNWKRRPIWKVHRDKVSNGIYEFLHEQGLAEVDKKSPNWILMEKKTNLLYMSLLAKYLADVNPDFTVPGTDSSEYEKIIYSAFSRRNSFISLDAKFMNVLPVPAPDVPITNILKFKEKRRYELLNFREVIDRIYQDISMAENEGEIKQIVLSYREKIEMEVTK
;
A
#
# COMPACT_ATOMS: atom_id res chain seq x y z
N ASN A 1 -14.84 2.93 8.34
CA ASN A 1 -16.19 2.87 7.81
C ASN A 1 -16.13 2.85 6.28
N ARG A 2 -16.65 1.76 5.68
CA ARG A 2 -16.56 1.48 4.22
C ARG A 2 -17.18 2.61 3.37
N GLU A 3 -18.28 3.18 3.82
CA GLU A 3 -18.94 4.27 3.11
C GLU A 3 -18.09 5.54 3.07
N MET A 4 -17.37 5.80 4.13
CA MET A 4 -16.45 6.94 4.22
C MET A 4 -15.28 6.78 3.24
N LEU A 5 -14.72 5.55 3.13
CA LEU A 5 -13.70 5.23 2.13
C LEU A 5 -14.20 5.48 0.71
N ILE A 6 -15.40 4.97 0.38
CA ILE A 6 -16.00 5.15 -0.96
C ILE A 6 -16.21 6.63 -1.27
N LYS A 7 -16.73 7.40 -0.30
CA LYS A 7 -16.97 8.84 -0.46
C LYS A 7 -15.66 9.60 -0.67
N GLU A 8 -14.63 9.29 0.11
CA GLU A 8 -13.33 9.93 -0.01
C GLU A 8 -12.65 9.59 -1.33
N PHE A 9 -12.68 8.32 -1.73
CA PHE A 9 -12.18 7.86 -3.01
C PHE A 9 -12.84 8.60 -4.19
N LYS A 10 -14.17 8.64 -4.23
CA LYS A 10 -14.93 9.35 -5.27
C LYS A 10 -14.56 10.83 -5.32
N LYS A 11 -14.45 11.48 -4.16
CA LYS A 11 -14.04 12.90 -4.07
C LYS A 11 -12.66 13.15 -4.65
N ILE A 12 -11.69 12.27 -4.39
CA ILE A 12 -10.33 12.41 -4.93
C ILE A 12 -10.34 12.20 -6.44
N ILE A 13 -10.96 11.13 -6.93
CA ILE A 13 -11.05 10.81 -8.36
C ILE A 13 -11.65 11.97 -9.16
N THR A 14 -12.69 12.61 -8.64
CA THR A 14 -13.37 13.73 -9.36
C THR A 14 -12.66 15.08 -9.20
N SER A 15 -11.61 15.16 -8.37
CA SER A 15 -10.89 16.42 -8.19
C SER A 15 -10.11 16.81 -9.46
N SER A 16 -10.07 18.12 -9.77
CA SER A 16 -9.30 18.64 -10.90
C SER A 16 -7.82 18.24 -10.85
N LYS A 17 -7.23 18.23 -9.63
CA LYS A 17 -5.86 17.81 -9.38
C LYS A 17 -5.62 16.36 -9.80
N PHE A 18 -6.50 15.43 -9.44
CA PHE A 18 -6.35 14.02 -9.82
C PHE A 18 -6.63 13.83 -11.30
N GLN A 19 -7.65 14.47 -11.84
CA GLN A 19 -8.01 14.42 -13.27
C GLN A 19 -6.88 14.92 -14.18
N SER A 20 -6.04 15.86 -13.73
CA SER A 20 -4.90 16.35 -14.49
C SER A 20 -3.74 15.37 -14.61
N ILE A 21 -3.64 14.39 -13.71
CA ILE A 21 -2.52 13.44 -13.66
C ILE A 21 -2.85 12.05 -14.22
N ILE A 22 -4.14 11.71 -14.41
CA ILE A 22 -4.56 10.43 -14.98
C ILE A 22 -4.26 10.35 -16.49
N ASN A 23 -3.99 9.14 -16.95
CA ASN A 23 -3.79 8.88 -18.37
C ASN A 23 -5.10 8.51 -19.05
N LYS A 24 -5.73 9.44 -19.76
CA LYS A 24 -6.99 9.19 -20.50
C LYS A 24 -6.86 8.13 -21.59
N ASN A 25 -5.64 7.87 -22.08
CA ASN A 25 -5.34 6.84 -23.09
C ASN A 25 -4.78 5.56 -22.48
N TRP A 26 -5.07 5.30 -21.21
CA TRP A 26 -4.50 4.18 -20.44
C TRP A 26 -4.71 2.80 -21.08
N LYS A 27 -5.78 2.60 -21.83
CA LYS A 27 -6.11 1.34 -22.52
C LYS A 27 -5.07 0.92 -23.58
N ARG A 28 -4.18 1.83 -24.00
CA ARG A 28 -3.12 1.58 -24.99
C ARG A 28 -1.77 1.19 -24.37
N ARG A 29 -1.67 1.06 -23.04
CA ARG A 29 -0.43 0.79 -22.30
C ARG A 29 -0.57 -0.46 -21.41
N PRO A 30 0.52 -0.96 -20.82
CA PRO A 30 0.41 -2.03 -19.83
C PRO A 30 -0.64 -1.68 -18.79
N ILE A 31 -1.61 -2.55 -18.66
CA ILE A 31 -2.83 -2.31 -17.89
C ILE A 31 -2.63 -2.92 -16.51
N TRP A 32 -2.99 -2.18 -15.49
CA TRP A 32 -3.01 -2.66 -14.13
C TRP A 32 -4.28 -3.47 -13.88
N LYS A 33 -4.12 -4.61 -13.19
CA LYS A 33 -5.21 -5.55 -12.94
C LYS A 33 -5.48 -5.66 -11.45
N VAL A 34 -6.75 -5.63 -11.07
CA VAL A 34 -7.22 -5.90 -9.72
C VAL A 34 -8.23 -7.04 -9.78
N HIS A 35 -8.11 -8.00 -8.86
CA HIS A 35 -9.11 -9.05 -8.75
C HIS A 35 -10.46 -8.45 -8.35
N ARG A 36 -11.55 -8.92 -8.96
CA ARG A 36 -12.89 -8.36 -8.79
C ARG A 36 -13.36 -8.38 -7.33
N ASP A 37 -12.99 -9.40 -6.55
CA ASP A 37 -13.36 -9.50 -5.14
C ASP A 37 -12.77 -8.40 -4.25
N LYS A 38 -11.72 -7.71 -4.72
CA LYS A 38 -11.13 -6.56 -4.03
C LYS A 38 -11.83 -5.25 -4.30
N VAL A 39 -12.74 -5.21 -5.29
CA VAL A 39 -13.41 -3.98 -5.73
C VAL A 39 -14.91 -4.13 -5.55
N SER A 40 -15.51 -3.27 -4.73
CA SER A 40 -16.98 -3.28 -4.57
C SER A 40 -17.68 -2.85 -5.86
N ASN A 41 -18.88 -3.40 -6.10
CA ASN A 41 -19.66 -3.07 -7.30
C ASN A 41 -19.86 -1.56 -7.45
N GLY A 42 -20.20 -0.84 -6.39
CA GLY A 42 -20.42 0.61 -6.47
C GLY A 42 -19.15 1.45 -6.77
N ILE A 43 -17.95 0.91 -6.48
CA ILE A 43 -16.68 1.51 -6.91
C ILE A 43 -16.41 1.16 -8.36
N TYR A 44 -16.62 -0.10 -8.75
CA TYR A 44 -16.43 -0.51 -10.13
C TYR A 44 -17.33 0.27 -11.10
N GLU A 45 -18.63 0.35 -10.82
CA GLU A 45 -19.60 1.11 -11.63
C GLU A 45 -19.19 2.57 -11.78
N PHE A 46 -18.85 3.23 -10.69
CA PHE A 46 -18.36 4.59 -10.71
C PHE A 46 -17.10 4.75 -11.58
N LEU A 47 -16.10 3.88 -11.42
CA LEU A 47 -14.86 3.94 -12.22
C LEU A 47 -15.11 3.62 -13.70
N HIS A 48 -16.04 2.72 -13.98
CA HIS A 48 -16.44 2.40 -15.35
C HIS A 48 -17.10 3.60 -16.03
N GLU A 49 -18.01 4.29 -15.35
CA GLU A 49 -18.64 5.53 -15.81
C GLU A 49 -17.62 6.64 -16.07
N GLN A 50 -16.58 6.73 -15.22
CA GLN A 50 -15.48 7.67 -15.41
C GLN A 50 -14.48 7.25 -16.53
N GLY A 51 -14.66 6.08 -17.14
CA GLY A 51 -13.75 5.52 -18.13
C GLY A 51 -12.39 5.07 -17.58
N LEU A 52 -12.27 4.84 -16.27
CA LEU A 52 -11.04 4.50 -15.56
C LEU A 52 -10.89 3.01 -15.25
N ALA A 53 -11.94 2.22 -15.45
CA ALA A 53 -11.93 0.77 -15.27
C ALA A 53 -12.79 0.05 -16.30
N GLU A 54 -12.42 -1.19 -16.62
CA GLU A 54 -13.24 -2.12 -17.42
C GLU A 54 -12.97 -3.57 -17.01
N VAL A 55 -13.91 -4.48 -17.27
CA VAL A 55 -13.69 -5.92 -17.05
C VAL A 55 -12.71 -6.44 -18.10
N ASP A 56 -11.76 -7.25 -17.68
CA ASP A 56 -10.88 -7.95 -18.63
C ASP A 56 -11.66 -8.99 -19.43
N LYS A 57 -11.78 -8.76 -20.73
CA LYS A 57 -12.51 -9.66 -21.65
C LYS A 57 -11.94 -11.08 -21.68
N LYS A 58 -10.65 -11.24 -21.40
CA LYS A 58 -9.96 -12.54 -21.38
C LYS A 58 -10.07 -13.24 -20.02
N SER A 59 -10.32 -12.50 -18.98
CA SER A 59 -10.34 -12.98 -17.59
C SER A 59 -11.40 -12.21 -16.78
N PRO A 60 -12.68 -12.61 -16.81
CA PRO A 60 -13.79 -11.85 -16.21
C PRO A 60 -13.67 -11.57 -14.71
N ASN A 61 -12.82 -12.33 -14.01
CA ASN A 61 -12.54 -12.11 -12.58
C ASN A 61 -11.55 -10.96 -12.33
N TRP A 62 -11.06 -10.32 -13.38
CA TRP A 62 -10.11 -9.22 -13.29
C TRP A 62 -10.69 -7.94 -13.84
N ILE A 63 -10.44 -6.85 -13.15
CA ILE A 63 -10.75 -5.49 -13.56
C ILE A 63 -9.45 -4.85 -14.04
N LEU A 64 -9.47 -4.36 -15.27
CA LEU A 64 -8.43 -3.50 -15.83
C LEU A 64 -8.68 -2.09 -15.32
N MET A 65 -7.65 -1.43 -14.83
CA MET A 65 -7.78 -0.12 -14.21
C MET A 65 -6.64 0.82 -14.65
N GLU A 66 -6.94 2.10 -14.80
CA GLU A 66 -5.94 3.12 -15.02
C GLU A 66 -4.90 3.12 -13.87
N LYS A 67 -3.61 3.24 -14.20
CA LYS A 67 -2.50 3.03 -13.26
C LYS A 67 -2.65 3.84 -11.97
N LYS A 68 -2.79 5.16 -12.06
CA LYS A 68 -2.85 6.04 -10.88
C LYS A 68 -4.13 5.85 -10.08
N THR A 69 -5.22 5.53 -10.76
CA THR A 69 -6.49 5.15 -10.13
C THR A 69 -6.34 3.86 -9.32
N ASN A 70 -5.66 2.86 -9.88
CA ASN A 70 -5.35 1.61 -9.18
C ASN A 70 -4.48 1.87 -7.95
N LEU A 71 -3.41 2.64 -8.12
CA LEU A 71 -2.50 3.02 -7.04
C LEU A 71 -3.26 3.69 -5.89
N LEU A 72 -4.09 4.69 -6.21
CA LEU A 72 -4.91 5.39 -5.22
C LEU A 72 -5.87 4.43 -4.51
N TYR A 73 -6.58 3.59 -5.28
CA TYR A 73 -7.54 2.64 -4.72
C TYR A 73 -6.89 1.66 -3.75
N MET A 74 -5.78 1.04 -4.16
CA MET A 74 -5.05 0.08 -3.33
C MET A 74 -4.47 0.73 -2.08
N SER A 75 -3.98 1.96 -2.18
CA SER A 75 -3.47 2.73 -1.04
C SER A 75 -4.57 3.06 -0.02
N LEU A 76 -5.73 3.49 -0.50
CA LEU A 76 -6.89 3.76 0.36
C LEU A 76 -7.42 2.49 1.01
N LEU A 77 -7.45 1.39 0.28
CA LEU A 77 -7.86 0.10 0.82
C LEU A 77 -6.90 -0.39 1.90
N ALA A 78 -5.60 -0.28 1.67
CA ALA A 78 -4.58 -0.65 2.66
C ALA A 78 -4.70 0.20 3.93
N LYS A 79 -4.87 1.53 3.78
CA LYS A 79 -5.13 2.43 4.90
C LYS A 79 -6.40 2.06 5.66
N TYR A 80 -7.49 1.82 4.95
CA TYR A 80 -8.76 1.43 5.57
C TYR A 80 -8.62 0.13 6.38
N LEU A 81 -7.94 -0.88 5.83
CA LEU A 81 -7.70 -2.15 6.52
C LEU A 81 -6.83 -1.96 7.76
N ALA A 82 -5.85 -1.06 7.71
CA ALA A 82 -5.06 -0.71 8.88
C ALA A 82 -5.88 0.02 9.95
N ASP A 83 -6.73 0.97 9.55
CA ASP A 83 -7.60 1.72 10.47
C ASP A 83 -8.64 0.81 11.16
N VAL A 84 -9.11 -0.24 10.48
CA VAL A 84 -10.09 -1.21 11.04
C VAL A 84 -9.40 -2.24 11.95
N ASN A 85 -8.14 -2.55 11.70
CA ASN A 85 -7.36 -3.53 12.47
C ASN A 85 -6.01 -2.94 12.92
N PRO A 86 -6.01 -1.89 13.76
CA PRO A 86 -4.80 -1.15 14.12
C PRO A 86 -3.74 -2.02 14.79
N ASP A 87 -4.17 -3.03 15.55
CA ASP A 87 -3.26 -3.91 16.28
C ASP A 87 -2.55 -4.94 15.38
N PHE A 88 -3.07 -5.17 14.18
CA PHE A 88 -2.60 -6.26 13.30
C PHE A 88 -2.16 -5.83 11.91
N THR A 89 -2.40 -4.57 11.53
CA THR A 89 -2.17 -4.15 10.14
C THR A 89 -1.50 -2.78 10.09
N VAL A 90 -0.31 -2.74 9.51
CA VAL A 90 0.40 -1.50 9.17
C VAL A 90 0.42 -1.39 7.65
N PRO A 91 -0.04 -0.27 7.06
CA PRO A 91 0.04 -0.07 5.63
C PRO A 91 1.50 0.10 5.21
N GLY A 92 1.94 -0.70 4.26
CA GLY A 92 3.27 -0.63 3.69
C GLY A 92 3.20 -0.56 2.18
N THR A 93 4.20 0.04 1.56
CA THR A 93 4.36 0.05 0.11
C THR A 93 5.83 -0.07 -0.27
N ASP A 94 6.10 -0.77 -1.35
CA ASP A 94 7.40 -0.89 -1.99
C ASP A 94 7.61 0.15 -3.10
N SER A 95 6.63 1.03 -3.30
CA SER A 95 6.60 2.00 -4.39
C SER A 95 6.54 3.44 -3.89
N SER A 96 7.58 4.23 -4.19
CA SER A 96 7.59 5.67 -3.93
C SER A 96 6.48 6.44 -4.68
N GLU A 97 5.93 5.88 -5.75
CA GLU A 97 4.80 6.45 -6.48
C GLU A 97 3.48 6.33 -5.69
N TYR A 98 3.28 5.21 -4.98
CA TYR A 98 2.15 5.04 -4.04
C TYR A 98 2.24 6.04 -2.89
N GLU A 99 3.40 6.17 -2.31
CA GLU A 99 3.65 7.11 -1.22
C GLU A 99 3.27 8.54 -1.62
N LYS A 100 3.75 9.04 -2.75
CA LYS A 100 3.42 10.38 -3.25
C LYS A 100 1.91 10.58 -3.47
N ILE A 101 1.20 9.56 -3.94
CA ILE A 101 -0.24 9.62 -4.14
C ILE A 101 -0.98 9.67 -2.81
N ILE A 102 -0.59 8.85 -1.83
CA ILE A 102 -1.14 8.87 -0.48
C ILE A 102 -0.93 10.26 0.15
N TYR A 103 0.29 10.80 0.12
CA TYR A 103 0.59 12.13 0.63
C TYR A 103 -0.23 13.22 -0.05
N SER A 104 -0.32 13.20 -1.36
CA SER A 104 -1.08 14.20 -2.10
C SER A 104 -2.58 14.15 -1.80
N ALA A 105 -3.10 12.96 -1.50
CA ALA A 105 -4.51 12.74 -1.23
C ALA A 105 -4.91 13.06 0.22
N PHE A 106 -3.99 12.84 1.19
CA PHE A 106 -4.30 12.89 2.62
C PHE A 106 -3.64 14.05 3.39
N SER A 107 -2.83 14.89 2.74
CA SER A 107 -1.99 15.93 3.35
C SER A 107 -2.72 16.99 4.18
N ARG A 108 -3.99 16.87 4.51
CA ARG A 108 -4.73 17.96 5.17
C ARG A 108 -4.89 17.84 6.69
N ARG A 109 -4.55 16.71 7.37
CA ARG A 109 -4.88 16.63 8.80
C ARG A 109 -3.94 15.91 9.76
N ASN A 110 -2.97 15.15 9.33
CA ASN A 110 -2.02 14.54 10.28
C ASN A 110 -0.61 14.60 9.69
N SER A 111 0.35 14.99 10.51
CA SER A 111 1.77 14.81 10.27
C SER A 111 2.07 13.30 10.20
N PHE A 112 1.85 12.69 9.03
CA PHE A 112 2.39 11.37 8.79
C PHE A 112 3.89 11.51 8.61
N ILE A 113 4.65 10.97 9.54
CA ILE A 113 6.04 10.66 9.30
C ILE A 113 6.02 9.44 8.40
N SER A 114 6.36 9.61 7.13
CA SER A 114 6.60 8.48 6.23
C SER A 114 8.04 8.04 6.41
N LEU A 115 8.20 6.80 6.80
CA LEU A 115 9.49 6.15 6.82
C LEU A 115 9.70 5.41 5.50
N ASP A 116 10.51 5.94 4.61
CA ASP A 116 11.01 5.21 3.44
C ASP A 116 12.18 4.30 3.87
N ALA A 117 11.83 3.12 4.38
CA ALA A 117 12.80 2.10 4.74
C ALA A 117 12.90 1.09 3.60
N LYS A 118 13.99 1.12 2.84
CA LYS A 118 14.31 0.11 1.82
C LYS A 118 14.89 -1.13 2.47
N PHE A 119 14.03 -2.09 2.78
CA PHE A 119 14.45 -3.44 3.20
C PHE A 119 14.79 -4.29 1.96
N MET A 120 15.87 -3.94 1.27
CA MET A 120 16.33 -4.70 0.12
C MET A 120 16.81 -6.09 0.58
N ASN A 121 16.17 -7.14 0.08
CA ASN A 121 16.48 -8.55 0.35
C ASN A 121 16.29 -9.04 1.80
N VAL A 122 15.62 -8.29 2.67
CA VAL A 122 15.39 -8.70 4.08
C VAL A 122 14.24 -9.71 4.19
N LEU A 123 13.21 -9.56 3.38
CA LEU A 123 12.09 -10.52 3.35
C LEU A 123 11.95 -11.09 1.94
N PRO A 124 11.93 -12.42 1.78
CA PRO A 124 11.64 -13.04 0.50
C PRO A 124 10.19 -12.69 0.11
N VAL A 125 10.03 -11.97 -0.99
CA VAL A 125 8.73 -11.73 -1.58
C VAL A 125 8.30 -12.98 -2.32
N PRO A 126 7.15 -13.60 -2.00
CA PRO A 126 6.69 -14.77 -2.71
C PRO A 126 6.50 -14.46 -4.20
N ALA A 127 6.93 -15.37 -5.06
CA ALA A 127 6.68 -15.25 -6.49
C ALA A 127 5.17 -15.15 -6.77
N PRO A 128 4.74 -14.45 -7.83
CA PRO A 128 3.32 -14.22 -8.12
C PRO A 128 2.46 -15.49 -8.28
N ASP A 129 3.09 -16.61 -8.61
CA ASP A 129 2.48 -17.92 -8.81
C ASP A 129 2.37 -18.76 -7.53
N VAL A 130 2.94 -18.29 -6.41
CA VAL A 130 2.83 -18.99 -5.13
C VAL A 130 1.39 -18.99 -4.62
N PRO A 131 0.77 -20.17 -4.40
CA PRO A 131 -0.58 -20.28 -3.89
C PRO A 131 -0.74 -19.58 -2.53
N ILE A 132 -1.84 -18.84 -2.34
CA ILE A 132 -2.11 -18.13 -1.09
C ILE A 132 -2.10 -19.02 0.13
N THR A 133 -2.51 -20.29 -0.03
CA THR A 133 -2.46 -21.30 1.04
C THR A 133 -1.05 -21.56 1.56
N ASN A 134 -0.05 -21.50 0.68
CA ASN A 134 1.36 -21.67 1.06
C ASN A 134 1.85 -20.43 1.81
N ILE A 135 1.42 -19.24 1.40
CA ILE A 135 1.73 -17.98 2.10
C ILE A 135 1.11 -18.00 3.51
N LEU A 136 -0.13 -18.45 3.65
CA LEU A 136 -0.81 -18.54 4.95
C LEU A 136 -0.12 -19.55 5.87
N LYS A 137 0.21 -20.75 5.37
CA LYS A 137 0.98 -21.76 6.13
C LYS A 137 2.36 -21.24 6.56
N PHE A 138 3.05 -20.51 5.68
CA PHE A 138 4.32 -19.86 6.03
C PHE A 138 4.13 -18.86 7.17
N LYS A 139 3.13 -17.97 7.07
CA LYS A 139 2.81 -16.98 8.12
C LYS A 139 2.47 -17.64 9.45
N GLU A 140 1.72 -18.73 9.44
CA GLU A 140 1.37 -19.48 10.64
C GLU A 140 2.62 -20.11 11.28
N LYS A 141 3.45 -20.79 10.47
CA LYS A 141 4.71 -21.41 10.91
C LYS A 141 5.71 -20.41 11.47
N ARG A 142 5.76 -19.19 10.92
CA ARG A 142 6.71 -18.12 11.26
C ARG A 142 6.08 -17.00 12.08
N ARG A 143 4.99 -17.30 12.79
CA ARG A 143 4.22 -16.29 13.50
C ARG A 143 5.05 -15.49 14.50
N TYR A 144 5.92 -16.15 15.26
CA TYR A 144 6.74 -15.49 16.26
C TYR A 144 7.78 -14.57 15.64
N GLU A 145 8.44 -15.02 14.58
CA GLU A 145 9.44 -14.22 13.86
C GLU A 145 8.79 -12.99 13.19
N LEU A 146 7.58 -13.15 12.65
CA LEU A 146 6.81 -12.03 12.09
C LEU A 146 6.37 -11.04 13.17
N LEU A 147 6.01 -11.49 14.37
CA LEU A 147 5.69 -10.61 15.49
C LEU A 147 6.93 -9.84 15.95
N ASN A 148 8.07 -10.51 16.12
CA ASN A 148 9.33 -9.86 16.48
C ASN A 148 9.75 -8.82 15.44
N PHE A 149 9.63 -9.15 14.14
CA PHE A 149 9.90 -8.20 13.08
C PHE A 149 8.99 -6.97 13.18
N ARG A 150 7.70 -7.17 13.44
CA ARG A 150 6.75 -6.07 13.64
C ARG A 150 7.14 -5.19 14.83
N GLU A 151 7.51 -5.77 15.96
CA GLU A 151 7.98 -5.00 17.12
C GLU A 151 9.20 -4.14 16.80
N VAL A 152 10.12 -4.65 15.98
CA VAL A 152 11.28 -3.87 15.50
C VAL A 152 10.83 -2.68 14.66
N ILE A 153 9.89 -2.87 13.74
CA ILE A 153 9.34 -1.78 12.93
C ILE A 153 8.62 -0.73 13.80
N ASP A 154 7.83 -1.17 14.76
CA ASP A 154 7.12 -0.27 15.69
C ASP A 154 8.12 0.57 16.53
N ARG A 155 9.22 -0.02 16.99
CA ARG A 155 10.30 0.70 17.69
C ARG A 155 11.00 1.71 16.79
N ILE A 156 11.34 1.32 15.55
CA ILE A 156 11.90 2.26 14.55
C ILE A 156 10.98 3.48 14.39
N TYR A 157 9.69 3.22 14.24
CA TYR A 157 8.71 4.30 14.09
C TYR A 157 8.66 5.21 15.32
N GLN A 158 8.67 4.65 16.52
CA GLN A 158 8.69 5.42 17.78
C GLN A 158 9.97 6.26 17.89
N ASP A 159 11.15 5.68 17.67
CA ASP A 159 12.42 6.39 17.77
C ASP A 159 12.52 7.52 16.75
N ILE A 160 12.07 7.29 15.51
CA ILE A 160 12.04 8.34 14.48
C ILE A 160 11.04 9.44 14.82
N SER A 161 9.89 9.09 15.40
CA SER A 161 8.89 10.09 15.80
C SER A 161 9.35 11.00 16.93
N MET A 162 10.37 10.58 17.71
CA MET A 162 10.99 11.34 18.79
C MET A 162 12.24 12.10 18.32
N ALA A 163 12.75 11.84 17.13
CA ALA A 163 13.95 12.49 16.62
C ALA A 163 13.71 13.97 16.35
N GLU A 164 14.63 14.82 16.78
CA GLU A 164 14.53 16.29 16.66
C GLU A 164 15.03 16.83 15.31
N ASN A 165 15.85 16.02 14.59
CA ASN A 165 16.46 16.45 13.34
C ASN A 165 16.77 15.28 12.39
N GLU A 166 17.03 15.61 11.12
CA GLU A 166 17.34 14.60 10.08
C GLU A 166 18.61 13.77 10.36
N GLY A 167 19.58 14.32 11.11
CA GLY A 167 20.81 13.62 11.46
C GLY A 167 20.53 12.46 12.42
N GLU A 168 19.69 12.69 13.41
CA GLU A 168 19.21 11.66 14.33
C GLU A 168 18.40 10.59 13.61
N ILE A 169 17.50 10.99 12.73
CA ILE A 169 16.73 10.03 11.90
C ILE A 169 17.67 9.10 11.13
N LYS A 170 18.71 9.65 10.48
CA LYS A 170 19.69 8.85 9.75
C LYS A 170 20.43 7.85 10.66
N GLN A 171 20.84 8.27 11.84
CA GLN A 171 21.53 7.39 12.81
C GLN A 171 20.60 6.27 13.29
N ILE A 172 19.35 6.59 13.62
CA ILE A 172 18.34 5.60 14.01
C ILE A 172 18.17 4.56 12.90
N VAL A 173 17.95 5.00 11.65
CA VAL A 173 17.77 4.09 10.50
C VAL A 173 18.99 3.19 10.30
N LEU A 174 20.20 3.73 10.39
CA LEU A 174 21.43 2.94 10.26
C LEU A 174 21.56 1.88 11.37
N SER A 175 21.31 2.25 12.62
CA SER A 175 21.41 1.32 13.76
C SER A 175 20.42 0.15 13.66
N TYR A 176 19.22 0.42 13.17
CA TYR A 176 18.22 -0.63 12.98
C TYR A 176 18.50 -1.49 11.74
N ARG A 177 19.06 -0.91 10.68
CA ARG A 177 19.50 -1.67 9.53
C ARG A 177 20.53 -2.73 9.91
N GLU A 178 21.55 -2.36 10.66
CA GLU A 178 22.58 -3.31 11.15
C GLU A 178 21.96 -4.43 12.00
N LYS A 179 21.02 -4.10 12.88
CA LYS A 179 20.32 -5.11 13.71
C LYS A 179 19.52 -6.09 12.85
N ILE A 180 18.77 -5.58 11.86
CA ILE A 180 17.97 -6.41 10.96
C ILE A 180 18.86 -7.31 10.11
N GLU A 181 19.96 -6.77 9.55
CA GLU A 181 20.92 -7.55 8.76
C GLU A 181 21.55 -8.69 9.61
N MET A 182 21.87 -8.46 10.88
CA MET A 182 22.38 -9.49 11.78
C MET A 182 21.36 -10.58 12.10
N GLU A 183 20.08 -10.25 12.25
CA GLU A 183 19.02 -11.25 12.54
C GLU A 183 18.66 -12.10 11.32
N VAL A 184 18.72 -11.54 10.12
CA VAL A 184 18.41 -12.26 8.86
C VAL A 184 19.54 -13.22 8.45
N THR A 185 20.76 -12.97 8.90
CA THR A 185 21.95 -13.77 8.56
C THR A 185 22.12 -15.00 9.48
N LYS A 186 21.32 -15.14 10.54
CA LYS A 186 21.25 -16.32 11.43
C LYS A 186 20.25 -17.37 10.88
#